data_0db7c5514f64dae64de4c7086bfd0240
#
_entry.id   0db7c5514f64dae64de4c7086bfd0240
#
_cell.length_a   1.000
_cell.length_b   1.000
_cell.length_c   1.000
_cell.angle_alpha   90.00
_cell.angle_beta   90.00
_cell.angle_gamma   90.00
#
_symmetry.space_group_name_H-M   'P 1'
#
loop_
_entity.id
_entity.type
_entity.pdbx_description
1 polymer ?
#
loop_
_entity_poly.entity_id
_entity_poly.type
_entity_poly.pdbx_seq_one_letter_code
_entity_poly.pdbx_strand_id
1 'polypeptide(L)'
;MTWIESMKTEYQKCMDEEPFDGSSPEITEMTVRNKRLLHQLRETDYADNEAKQRIYRQMFGSIGKDVYIDIDFRCEYGKNIYFGNKVIVNMNCTFLDNNNIIIGNNVMIAPDVKIYTATHSVHLAERMPERTCPGASICDTIARPVLIEDGVWILSLIHISEPT
;
A
#
# COMPACT_ATOMS: atom_id res chain seq x y z
N MET A 1 23.50 1.17 34.45
CA MET A 1 22.48 0.60 33.54
C MET A 1 22.40 1.52 32.31
N THR A 2 23.08 1.15 31.26
CA THR A 2 23.08 1.89 29.99
C THR A 2 21.80 1.52 29.26
N TRP A 3 20.89 2.47 29.15
CA TRP A 3 19.73 2.37 28.27
C TRP A 3 20.26 2.42 26.84
N ILE A 4 20.36 1.27 26.17
CA ILE A 4 20.47 1.23 24.72
C ILE A 4 19.06 1.55 24.23
N GLU A 5 18.78 2.81 23.88
CA GLU A 5 17.63 3.12 23.05
C GLU A 5 17.80 2.30 21.77
N SER A 6 16.94 1.29 21.60
CA SER A 6 16.89 0.52 20.38
C SER A 6 16.48 1.49 19.26
N MET A 7 17.42 1.82 18.37
CA MET A 7 17.12 2.67 17.22
C MET A 7 16.01 1.99 16.42
N LYS A 8 14.95 2.76 16.11
CA LYS A 8 13.85 2.29 15.26
C LYS A 8 14.39 1.80 13.91
N THR A 9 13.85 0.71 13.41
CA THR A 9 14.09 0.31 12.01
C THR A 9 13.44 1.32 11.06
N GLU A 10 13.85 1.34 9.79
CA GLU A 10 13.26 2.24 8.79
C GLU A 10 11.76 1.94 8.58
N TYR A 11 11.35 0.66 8.70
CA TYR A 11 9.95 0.30 8.67
C TYR A 11 9.19 0.82 9.91
N GLN A 12 9.79 0.76 11.10
CA GLN A 12 9.16 1.34 12.30
C GLN A 12 8.98 2.85 12.18
N LYS A 13 9.98 3.57 11.65
CA LYS A 13 9.86 5.00 11.37
C LYS A 13 8.71 5.27 10.39
N CYS A 14 8.62 4.48 9.32
CA CYS A 14 7.55 4.58 8.33
C CYS A 14 6.17 4.43 8.98
N MET A 15 6.00 3.46 9.87
CA MET A 15 4.73 3.22 10.58
C MET A 15 4.41 4.31 11.62
N ASP A 16 5.42 4.96 12.18
CA ASP A 16 5.30 6.04 13.17
C ASP A 16 5.23 7.45 12.52
N GLU A 17 5.01 7.51 11.19
CA GLU A 17 4.91 8.75 10.41
C GLU A 17 6.18 9.62 10.42
N GLU A 18 7.32 9.02 10.72
CA GLU A 18 8.63 9.67 10.70
C GLU A 18 9.27 9.55 9.31
N PRO A 19 10.19 10.47 8.95
CA PRO A 19 10.98 10.31 7.73
C PRO A 19 11.78 9.01 7.75
N PHE A 20 11.71 8.24 6.66
CA PHE A 20 12.36 6.95 6.55
C PHE A 20 13.10 6.77 5.22
N ASP A 21 14.11 5.89 5.22
CA ASP A 21 14.83 5.47 4.03
C ASP A 21 14.15 4.27 3.38
N GLY A 22 13.43 4.51 2.29
CA GLY A 22 12.74 3.48 1.50
C GLY A 22 13.66 2.49 0.79
N SER A 23 14.99 2.74 0.76
CA SER A 23 15.98 1.84 0.16
C SER A 23 16.61 0.87 1.17
N SER A 24 16.21 0.93 2.44
CA SER A 24 16.73 0.03 3.48
C SER A 24 16.53 -1.45 3.11
N PRO A 25 17.41 -2.36 3.55
CA PRO A 25 17.30 -3.78 3.23
C PRO A 25 15.95 -4.38 3.64
N GLU A 26 15.43 -4.01 4.81
CA GLU A 26 14.13 -4.48 5.33
C GLU A 26 12.98 -4.09 4.38
N ILE A 27 12.92 -2.83 3.97
CA ILE A 27 11.88 -2.33 3.06
C ILE A 27 12.04 -2.92 1.66
N THR A 28 13.28 -3.04 1.18
CA THR A 28 13.56 -3.67 -0.11
C THR A 28 13.09 -5.13 -0.13
N GLU A 29 13.32 -5.90 0.94
CA GLU A 29 12.85 -7.28 1.04
C GLU A 29 11.32 -7.38 0.97
N MET A 30 10.62 -6.50 1.67
CA MET A 30 9.15 -6.42 1.63
C MET A 30 8.64 -6.14 0.23
N THR A 31 9.22 -5.16 -0.46
CA THR A 31 8.87 -4.79 -1.83
C THR A 31 9.11 -5.97 -2.79
N VAL A 32 10.27 -6.64 -2.71
CA VAL A 32 10.59 -7.79 -3.55
C VAL A 32 9.63 -8.95 -3.31
N ARG A 33 9.32 -9.25 -2.03
CA ARG A 33 8.34 -10.27 -1.67
C ARG A 33 6.98 -9.98 -2.31
N ASN A 34 6.50 -8.75 -2.18
CA ASN A 34 5.20 -8.37 -2.72
C ASN A 34 5.15 -8.40 -4.25
N LYS A 35 6.21 -7.96 -4.92
CA LYS A 35 6.31 -8.03 -6.40
C LYS A 35 6.25 -9.47 -6.91
N ARG A 36 6.79 -10.45 -6.17
CA ARG A 36 6.65 -11.88 -6.49
C ARG A 36 5.19 -12.34 -6.36
N LEU A 37 4.49 -11.92 -5.30
CA LEU A 37 3.07 -12.26 -5.11
C LEU A 37 2.18 -11.61 -6.19
N LEU A 38 2.43 -10.37 -6.55
CA LEU A 38 1.74 -9.69 -7.65
C LEU A 38 1.99 -10.38 -9.01
N HIS A 39 3.21 -10.89 -9.23
CA HIS A 39 3.50 -11.66 -10.42
C HIS A 39 2.72 -12.99 -10.43
N GLN A 40 2.72 -13.73 -9.32
CA GLN A 40 1.93 -14.96 -9.19
C GLN A 40 0.42 -14.70 -9.40
N LEU A 41 -0.10 -13.60 -8.88
CA LEU A 41 -1.49 -13.21 -9.06
C LEU A 41 -1.84 -13.00 -10.54
N ARG A 42 -0.96 -12.33 -11.29
CA ARG A 42 -1.15 -12.09 -12.73
C ARG A 42 -1.11 -13.36 -13.57
N GLU A 43 -0.30 -14.35 -13.18
CA GLU A 43 -0.21 -15.64 -13.86
C GLU A 43 -1.31 -16.63 -13.45
N THR A 44 -2.12 -16.27 -12.44
CA THR A 44 -3.23 -17.10 -11.97
C THR A 44 -4.42 -16.98 -12.92
N ASP A 45 -5.04 -18.12 -13.28
CA ASP A 45 -6.25 -18.12 -14.06
C ASP A 45 -7.33 -17.26 -13.42
N TYR A 46 -7.96 -16.40 -14.23
CA TYR A 46 -8.98 -15.47 -13.74
C TYR A 46 -10.14 -16.17 -13.03
N ALA A 47 -10.50 -17.38 -13.43
CA ALA A 47 -11.57 -18.18 -12.82
C ALA A 47 -11.13 -18.90 -11.54
N ASP A 48 -9.82 -19.05 -11.28
CA ASP A 48 -9.31 -19.75 -10.07
C ASP A 48 -9.36 -18.84 -8.83
N ASN A 49 -10.56 -18.71 -8.28
CA ASN A 49 -10.79 -17.91 -7.08
C ASN A 49 -10.05 -18.47 -5.84
N GLU A 50 -9.84 -19.79 -5.75
CA GLU A 50 -9.12 -20.36 -4.62
C GLU A 50 -7.64 -20.00 -4.65
N ALA A 51 -6.99 -20.07 -5.81
CA ALA A 51 -5.61 -19.65 -5.98
C ALA A 51 -5.45 -18.16 -5.66
N LYS A 52 -6.34 -17.29 -6.18
CA LYS A 52 -6.33 -15.86 -5.86
C LYS A 52 -6.44 -15.62 -4.35
N GLN A 53 -7.38 -16.28 -3.67
CA GLN A 53 -7.56 -16.15 -2.22
C GLN A 53 -6.33 -16.62 -1.42
N ARG A 54 -5.62 -17.65 -1.86
CA ARG A 54 -4.36 -18.08 -1.23
C ARG A 54 -3.29 -17.00 -1.33
N ILE A 55 -3.19 -16.35 -2.50
CA ILE A 55 -2.22 -15.26 -2.73
C ILE A 55 -2.60 -14.03 -1.89
N TYR A 56 -3.86 -13.64 -1.86
CA TYR A 56 -4.34 -12.50 -1.06
C TYR A 56 -4.01 -12.65 0.43
N ARG A 57 -4.22 -13.84 1.01
CA ARG A 57 -3.86 -14.10 2.42
C ARG A 57 -2.37 -14.02 2.71
N GLN A 58 -1.52 -14.19 1.70
CA GLN A 58 -0.08 -14.01 1.83
C GLN A 58 0.34 -12.57 1.60
N MET A 59 -0.40 -11.84 0.78
CA MET A 59 -0.08 -10.48 0.34
C MET A 59 -0.53 -9.45 1.37
N PHE A 60 -1.77 -9.51 1.82
CA PHE A 60 -2.40 -8.47 2.62
C PHE A 60 -2.24 -8.70 4.13
N GLY A 61 -2.30 -7.60 4.90
CA GLY A 61 -2.32 -7.65 6.36
C GLY A 61 -3.55 -8.39 6.89
N SER A 62 -4.71 -8.15 6.27
CA SER A 62 -5.91 -8.97 6.45
C SER A 62 -6.84 -8.85 5.24
N ILE A 63 -7.65 -9.88 5.04
CA ILE A 63 -8.70 -9.87 4.02
C ILE A 63 -9.97 -10.53 4.57
N GLY A 64 -11.08 -9.79 4.49
CA GLY A 64 -12.39 -10.24 4.93
C GLY A 64 -13.04 -11.22 3.96
N LYS A 65 -14.34 -11.46 4.16
CA LYS A 65 -15.16 -12.30 3.28
C LYS A 65 -15.71 -11.48 2.12
N ASP A 66 -15.92 -12.14 0.98
CA ASP A 66 -16.55 -11.54 -0.20
C ASP A 66 -15.77 -10.31 -0.72
N VAL A 67 -14.45 -10.40 -0.71
CA VAL A 67 -13.57 -9.37 -1.27
C VAL A 67 -13.22 -9.76 -2.70
N TYR A 68 -13.56 -8.87 -3.65
CA TYR A 68 -13.21 -8.97 -5.05
C TYR A 68 -12.16 -7.91 -5.41
N ILE A 69 -11.07 -8.36 -5.99
CA ILE A 69 -10.00 -7.48 -6.51
C ILE A 69 -9.76 -7.87 -7.96
N ASP A 70 -9.95 -6.91 -8.85
CA ASP A 70 -9.79 -7.13 -10.29
C ASP A 70 -8.31 -7.19 -10.68
N ILE A 71 -8.07 -7.61 -11.92
CA ILE A 71 -6.74 -7.69 -12.52
C ILE A 71 -6.08 -6.32 -12.61
N ASP A 72 -4.75 -6.32 -12.76
CA ASP A 72 -3.90 -5.12 -12.79
C ASP A 72 -3.92 -4.29 -11.50
N PHE A 73 -4.39 -4.87 -10.40
CA PHE A 73 -4.17 -4.30 -9.07
C PHE A 73 -2.68 -4.24 -8.75
N ARG A 74 -2.25 -3.13 -8.15
CA ARG A 74 -0.85 -2.91 -7.76
C ARG A 74 -0.78 -2.37 -6.34
N CYS A 75 0.20 -2.82 -5.58
CA CYS A 75 0.53 -2.27 -4.27
C CYS A 75 2.03 -2.34 -4.01
N GLU A 76 2.51 -1.58 -3.03
CA GLU A 76 3.94 -1.52 -2.74
C GLU A 76 4.40 -2.69 -1.87
N TYR A 77 3.85 -2.83 -0.66
CA TYR A 77 4.21 -3.91 0.27
C TYR A 77 3.13 -4.97 0.41
N GLY A 78 1.88 -4.60 0.18
CA GLY A 78 0.68 -5.41 0.36
C GLY A 78 0.31 -5.62 1.83
N LYS A 79 1.28 -5.88 2.69
CA LYS A 79 1.06 -6.24 4.10
C LYS A 79 0.42 -5.14 4.95
N ASN A 80 0.46 -3.90 4.50
CA ASN A 80 -0.16 -2.77 5.19
C ASN A 80 -1.58 -2.47 4.68
N ILE A 81 -2.15 -3.34 3.85
CA ILE A 81 -3.52 -3.21 3.37
C ILE A 81 -4.41 -4.18 4.14
N TYR A 82 -5.51 -3.64 4.68
CA TYR A 82 -6.46 -4.39 5.50
C TYR A 82 -7.86 -4.23 4.90
N PHE A 83 -8.46 -5.32 4.46
CA PHE A 83 -9.79 -5.32 3.86
C PHE A 83 -10.83 -5.85 4.84
N GLY A 84 -11.93 -5.11 5.01
CA GLY A 84 -13.15 -5.60 5.63
C GLY A 84 -13.90 -6.59 4.75
N ASN A 85 -15.19 -6.78 5.00
CA ASN A 85 -16.04 -7.70 4.25
C ASN A 85 -16.77 -6.98 3.11
N LYS A 86 -17.09 -7.72 2.02
CA LYS A 86 -17.87 -7.20 0.89
C LYS A 86 -17.24 -5.96 0.27
N VAL A 87 -15.97 -6.06 -0.11
CA VAL A 87 -15.21 -4.99 -0.74
C VAL A 87 -14.99 -5.31 -2.21
N ILE A 88 -15.20 -4.33 -3.07
CA ILE A 88 -14.93 -4.42 -4.51
C ILE A 88 -13.83 -3.41 -4.85
N VAL A 89 -12.73 -3.90 -5.39
CA VAL A 89 -11.65 -3.11 -5.99
C VAL A 89 -11.62 -3.39 -7.48
N ASN A 90 -11.97 -2.40 -8.28
CA ASN A 90 -11.99 -2.52 -9.73
C ASN A 90 -10.58 -2.50 -10.34
N MET A 91 -10.53 -2.70 -11.66
CA MET A 91 -9.30 -2.83 -12.43
C MET A 91 -8.38 -1.60 -12.31
N ASN A 92 -7.09 -1.83 -12.50
CA ASN A 92 -6.04 -0.82 -12.59
C ASN A 92 -5.92 0.08 -11.33
N CYS A 93 -6.36 -0.39 -10.17
CA CYS A 93 -6.17 0.32 -8.92
C CYS A 93 -4.71 0.19 -8.43
N THR A 94 -4.18 1.26 -7.81
CA THR A 94 -2.82 1.27 -7.26
C THR A 94 -2.83 1.80 -5.84
N PHE A 95 -2.34 1.00 -4.89
CA PHE A 95 -2.24 1.38 -3.49
C PHE A 95 -0.76 1.40 -3.08
N LEU A 96 -0.23 2.60 -2.77
CA LEU A 96 1.11 2.73 -2.18
C LEU A 96 0.96 2.64 -0.66
N ASP A 97 1.03 1.43 -0.16
CA ASP A 97 0.81 1.06 1.23
C ASP A 97 2.09 1.11 2.06
N ASN A 98 2.82 2.23 2.00
CA ASN A 98 3.98 2.46 2.85
C ASN A 98 3.55 2.51 4.33
N ASN A 99 2.39 3.10 4.64
CA ASN A 99 1.70 3.00 5.91
C ASN A 99 0.34 2.30 5.71
N ASN A 100 -0.43 2.11 6.76
CA ASN A 100 -1.67 1.36 6.74
C ASN A 100 -2.72 1.97 5.80
N ILE A 101 -3.33 1.13 4.97
CA ILE A 101 -4.57 1.39 4.24
C ILE A 101 -5.63 0.46 4.84
N ILE A 102 -6.54 1.03 5.60
CA ILE A 102 -7.60 0.28 6.30
C ILE A 102 -8.91 0.54 5.57
N ILE A 103 -9.51 -0.52 5.05
CA ILE A 103 -10.74 -0.46 4.25
C ILE A 103 -11.84 -1.19 5.01
N GLY A 104 -12.91 -0.49 5.30
CA GLY A 104 -14.07 -1.00 6.02
C GLY A 104 -14.90 -2.01 5.23
N ASN A 105 -16.13 -2.22 5.68
CA ASN A 105 -17.07 -3.15 5.07
C ASN A 105 -17.95 -2.46 4.01
N ASN A 106 -18.44 -3.23 3.02
CA ASN A 106 -19.34 -2.74 1.97
C ASN A 106 -18.76 -1.56 1.18
N VAL A 107 -17.45 -1.58 0.91
CA VAL A 107 -16.74 -0.51 0.19
C VAL A 107 -16.64 -0.85 -1.29
N MET A 108 -16.86 0.15 -2.14
CA MET A 108 -16.65 0.05 -3.59
C MET A 108 -15.58 1.03 -4.04
N ILE A 109 -14.60 0.55 -4.80
CA ILE A 109 -13.52 1.35 -5.35
C ILE A 109 -13.57 1.21 -6.87
N ALA A 110 -13.79 2.34 -7.55
CA ALA A 110 -13.92 2.41 -9.00
C ALA A 110 -12.59 2.09 -9.71
N PRO A 111 -12.62 1.81 -11.02
CA PRO A 111 -11.39 1.63 -11.81
C PRO A 111 -10.46 2.83 -11.71
N ASP A 112 -9.16 2.59 -11.87
CA ASP A 112 -8.10 3.63 -11.92
C ASP A 112 -7.93 4.45 -10.64
N VAL A 113 -8.51 4.05 -9.52
CA VAL A 113 -8.31 4.73 -8.23
C VAL A 113 -6.89 4.51 -7.73
N LYS A 114 -6.27 5.60 -7.24
CA LYS A 114 -4.93 5.60 -6.67
C LYS A 114 -5.02 6.06 -5.21
N ILE A 115 -4.53 5.23 -4.30
CA ILE A 115 -4.46 5.53 -2.85
C ILE A 115 -2.99 5.53 -2.46
N TYR A 116 -2.49 6.66 -2.02
CA TYR A 116 -1.08 6.83 -1.66
C TYR A 116 -0.97 7.26 -0.21
N THR A 117 -0.30 6.46 0.61
CA THR A 117 0.06 6.82 1.98
C THR A 117 1.36 7.63 2.01
N ALA A 118 2.24 7.42 1.02
CA ALA A 118 3.53 8.08 0.93
C ALA A 118 3.41 9.53 0.44
N THR A 119 4.21 10.39 1.04
CA THR A 119 4.38 11.80 0.64
C THR A 119 5.82 12.25 0.87
N HIS A 120 6.15 13.43 0.38
CA HIS A 120 7.47 14.05 0.55
C HIS A 120 7.30 15.49 0.99
N SER A 121 8.33 16.06 1.64
CA SER A 121 8.35 17.49 1.94
C SER A 121 8.31 18.34 0.67
N VAL A 122 7.58 19.46 0.73
CA VAL A 122 7.60 20.47 -0.34
C VAL A 122 8.92 21.21 -0.39
N HIS A 123 9.67 21.27 0.72
CA HIS A 123 10.99 21.88 0.78
C HIS A 123 12.05 20.93 0.23
N LEU A 124 12.82 21.43 -0.75
CA LEU A 124 13.82 20.60 -1.44
C LEU A 124 14.87 20.01 -0.50
N ALA A 125 15.40 20.82 0.42
CA ALA A 125 16.43 20.36 1.35
C ALA A 125 15.98 19.25 2.31
N GLU A 126 14.70 19.24 2.67
CA GLU A 126 14.10 18.20 3.50
C GLU A 126 13.75 16.95 2.67
N ARG A 127 13.27 17.17 1.43
CA ARG A 127 12.90 16.07 0.54
C ARG A 127 14.11 15.32 0.01
N MET A 128 15.18 16.03 -0.32
CA MET A 128 16.41 15.50 -0.91
C MET A 128 17.62 15.97 -0.10
N PRO A 129 17.80 15.45 1.14
CA PRO A 129 18.93 15.81 1.96
C PRO A 129 20.24 15.30 1.34
N GLU A 130 21.34 16.01 1.53
CA GLU A 130 22.67 15.53 1.15
C GLU A 130 23.02 14.28 1.96
N ARG A 131 23.35 13.20 1.28
CA ARG A 131 23.70 11.94 1.90
C ARG A 131 25.08 11.48 1.46
N THR A 132 25.86 11.06 2.44
CA THR A 132 27.22 10.57 2.23
C THR A 132 27.32 9.04 2.23
N CYS A 133 26.25 8.35 2.64
CA CYS A 133 26.24 6.89 2.73
C CYS A 133 25.91 6.27 1.36
N PRO A 134 26.78 5.43 0.78
CA PRO A 134 26.47 4.70 -0.44
C PRO A 134 25.22 3.81 -0.26
N GLY A 135 24.30 3.88 -1.23
CA GLY A 135 23.08 3.06 -1.22
C GLY A 135 21.89 3.63 -0.45
N ALA A 136 22.06 4.76 0.26
CA ALA A 136 20.93 5.44 0.87
C ALA A 136 19.96 5.99 -0.20
N SER A 137 18.67 6.08 0.14
CA SER A 137 17.66 6.69 -0.73
C SER A 137 18.05 8.13 -1.09
N ILE A 138 17.76 8.56 -2.30
CA ILE A 138 17.98 9.95 -2.75
C ILE A 138 16.98 10.93 -2.13
N CYS A 139 15.90 10.44 -1.52
CA CYS A 139 14.88 11.28 -0.91
C CYS A 139 14.39 10.68 0.41
N ASP A 140 13.89 11.54 1.29
CA ASP A 140 13.13 11.13 2.46
C ASP A 140 11.65 10.99 2.10
N THR A 141 11.05 9.94 2.62
CA THR A 141 9.62 9.65 2.47
C THR A 141 8.97 9.70 3.85
N ILE A 142 7.78 10.26 3.92
CA ILE A 142 6.90 10.20 5.09
C ILE A 142 5.65 9.46 4.65
N ALA A 143 5.12 8.58 5.47
CA ALA A 143 3.90 7.85 5.13
C ALA A 143 2.86 8.02 6.24
N ARG A 144 1.61 8.30 5.84
CA ARG A 144 0.47 8.46 6.75
C ARG A 144 -0.61 7.44 6.44
N PRO A 145 -1.29 6.91 7.46
CA PRO A 145 -2.35 5.93 7.22
C PRO A 145 -3.54 6.56 6.49
N VAL A 146 -4.24 5.71 5.73
CA VAL A 146 -5.51 6.04 5.08
C VAL A 146 -6.58 5.13 5.64
N LEU A 147 -7.66 5.72 6.15
CA LEU A 147 -8.84 5.01 6.63
C LEU A 147 -10.01 5.27 5.67
N ILE A 148 -10.61 4.20 5.18
CA ILE A 148 -11.84 4.21 4.37
C ILE A 148 -12.90 3.50 5.19
N GLU A 149 -13.88 4.25 5.64
CA GLU A 149 -14.94 3.75 6.52
C GLU A 149 -15.93 2.83 5.77
N ASP A 150 -16.84 2.22 6.53
CA ASP A 150 -17.86 1.33 5.99
C ASP A 150 -18.79 2.06 5.00
N GLY A 151 -19.18 1.37 3.93
CA GLY A 151 -20.14 1.85 2.95
C GLY A 151 -19.64 2.93 2.00
N VAL A 152 -18.35 3.24 2.01
CA VAL A 152 -17.77 4.26 1.12
C VAL A 152 -17.75 3.77 -0.33
N TRP A 153 -18.11 4.64 -1.25
CA TRP A 153 -17.91 4.46 -2.68
C TRP A 153 -16.95 5.51 -3.24
N ILE A 154 -15.75 5.08 -3.62
CA ILE A 154 -14.72 5.93 -4.22
C ILE A 154 -14.87 5.87 -5.73
N LEU A 155 -15.18 7.02 -6.34
CA LEU A 155 -15.28 7.17 -7.79
C LEU A 155 -13.93 7.55 -8.38
N SER A 156 -13.72 7.22 -9.65
CA SER A 156 -12.53 7.68 -10.39
C SER A 156 -12.72 9.09 -10.95
N LEU A 157 -11.62 9.69 -11.39
CA LEU A 157 -11.60 11.05 -11.96
C LEU A 157 -12.46 11.23 -13.21
N ILE A 158 -12.87 10.14 -13.86
CA ILE A 158 -13.64 10.14 -15.11
C ILE A 158 -15.15 10.05 -14.86
N HIS A 159 -15.55 9.86 -13.62
CA HIS A 159 -16.97 9.80 -13.27
C HIS A 159 -17.54 11.21 -13.16
N ILE A 160 -17.70 11.83 -14.33
CA ILE A 160 -18.45 13.08 -14.43
C ILE A 160 -19.92 12.68 -14.46
N SER A 161 -20.59 12.82 -13.32
CA SER A 161 -22.04 12.82 -13.33
C SER A 161 -22.48 14.07 -14.06
N GLU A 162 -23.18 13.91 -15.17
CA GLU A 162 -23.88 15.01 -15.80
C GLU A 162 -24.83 15.63 -14.78
N PRO A 163 -24.79 16.96 -14.59
CA PRO A 163 -25.82 17.64 -13.83
C PRO A 163 -27.12 17.52 -14.63
N THR A 164 -28.06 16.81 -14.12
CA THR A 164 -29.43 16.81 -14.61
C THR A 164 -30.14 18.10 -14.24
#